data_4562b46cf67b58ae585692a1d8fa4664
#
_entry.id   4562b46cf67b58ae585692a1d8fa4664
#
_cell.length_a   1.000
_cell.length_b   1.000
_cell.length_c   1.000
_cell.angle_alpha   90.00
_cell.angle_beta   90.00
_cell.angle_gamma   90.00
#
_symmetry.space_group_name_H-M   'P 1'
#
loop_
_entity.id
_entity.type
_entity.pdbx_description
1 polymer ?
#
loop_
_entity_poly.entity_id
_entity_poly.type
_entity_poly.pdbx_seq_one_letter_code
_entity_poly.pdbx_strand_id
1 'polypeptide(L)'
;MEQVKQNSFSSSKGFDRRRFLQGAGKVAGVSLGLTIAQSIGLNAVEVSAAAPKFSSYPFTLGVASGDPLADSIVLWTRLAPDPLSGGGMPNQPIPVKWELSEDEDFHRIVKRGTEVARPELAHSVHVDVKGLKPSHIYYYRFKSGHELSPVGKTKTLPSANAEVASMTFAFASCQQYEHGYFTAYEHMVKEQLDFVVHLGDYIYEYGPNEYVAASGNVRTHSSAEIQTLQDYRNRHAQYRSDANLKSAHAAFPWIVTWDDHEVENNYANVIPEKGQSVEAFIQRRAAAYQAYYEHMPLRQTSLPHGADMRLYRDFSYGKLASFQVLDTRQYRDDQANGDGTKPQTPESLDPKRTLLGSEQEKWLFTNLEKSACHWNVLAQQIFFAPRKFGTVAKPTYSMDAWDGYTANRQRVIDFIEKKKLDNVIVLTGDVHANWASNLHTDFANLNSRIIGAEFVGTSITSGGNGADKRADTDKILSQNPHLTFFNDYRGYVRCTVTPDIWQADYRVMPFVTEPGAEILTRASFQYKKDGKGMTEVKVNNVPRGLKISKEVEEDRMRAHGKAHEKQELKKKEKVQQ
;
A
#
# COMPACT_ATOMS: atom_id res chain seq x y z
N MET A 1 12.07 -55.04 -41.26
CA MET A 1 13.29 -54.16 -41.34
C MET A 1 12.84 -52.78 -41.64
N GLU A 2 12.83 -51.97 -40.63
CA GLU A 2 12.98 -50.50 -40.69
C GLU A 2 12.85 -49.97 -39.28
N GLN A 3 13.89 -49.34 -38.83
CA GLN A 3 14.03 -48.78 -37.48
C GLN A 3 13.27 -47.48 -37.40
N VAL A 4 12.30 -47.36 -36.50
CA VAL A 4 11.68 -46.11 -36.11
C VAL A 4 12.49 -45.54 -34.94
N LYS A 5 13.19 -44.44 -35.18
CA LYS A 5 13.90 -43.66 -34.16
C LYS A 5 12.92 -42.98 -33.23
N GLN A 6 12.99 -43.30 -31.94
CA GLN A 6 12.41 -42.51 -30.86
C GLN A 6 13.19 -41.21 -30.69
N ASN A 7 12.54 -40.09 -30.91
CA ASN A 7 13.04 -38.77 -30.48
C ASN A 7 12.53 -38.48 -29.07
N SER A 8 13.43 -38.59 -28.11
CA SER A 8 13.24 -38.11 -26.74
C SER A 8 13.35 -36.58 -26.72
N PHE A 9 12.28 -35.89 -26.39
CA PHE A 9 12.36 -34.47 -26.02
C PHE A 9 12.87 -34.35 -24.58
N SER A 10 14.08 -33.87 -24.44
CA SER A 10 14.69 -33.55 -23.15
C SER A 10 14.63 -32.05 -22.90
N SER A 11 14.26 -31.74 -21.65
CA SER A 11 14.68 -30.63 -20.79
C SER A 11 14.39 -29.19 -21.20
N SER A 12 13.60 -28.57 -20.36
CA SER A 12 13.52 -27.15 -20.04
C SER A 12 14.89 -26.45 -20.05
N LYS A 13 15.11 -25.56 -20.98
CA LYS A 13 16.23 -24.61 -20.93
C LYS A 13 15.86 -23.51 -19.94
N GLY A 14 16.53 -23.50 -18.80
CA GLY A 14 16.50 -22.38 -17.86
C GLY A 14 16.85 -21.06 -18.56
N PHE A 15 16.14 -20.04 -18.19
CA PHE A 15 16.30 -18.68 -18.70
C PHE A 15 17.67 -18.14 -18.27
N ASP A 16 18.60 -18.03 -19.23
CA ASP A 16 19.97 -17.55 -18.97
C ASP A 16 20.01 -16.02 -18.89
N ARG A 17 20.07 -15.49 -17.66
CA ARG A 17 20.16 -14.06 -17.33
C ARG A 17 21.26 -13.31 -18.10
N ARG A 18 22.35 -13.98 -18.47
CA ARG A 18 23.46 -13.36 -19.22
C ARG A 18 23.12 -13.12 -20.70
N ARG A 19 22.33 -13.97 -21.32
CA ARG A 19 21.90 -13.78 -22.72
C ARG A 19 20.84 -12.71 -22.88
N PHE A 20 19.98 -12.51 -21.89
CA PHE A 20 18.98 -11.45 -21.89
C PHE A 20 19.63 -10.06 -21.86
N LEU A 21 20.68 -9.87 -21.04
CA LEU A 21 21.41 -8.61 -20.96
C LEU A 21 22.22 -8.26 -22.21
N GLN A 22 22.56 -9.25 -23.05
CA GLN A 22 23.27 -9.03 -24.32
C GLN A 22 22.35 -8.76 -25.50
N GLY A 23 21.07 -9.14 -25.41
CA GLY A 23 20.05 -8.88 -26.44
C GLY A 23 19.43 -7.48 -26.37
N ALA A 24 19.37 -6.87 -25.21
CA ALA A 24 18.77 -5.54 -24.98
C ALA A 24 19.64 -4.36 -25.48
N GLY A 25 20.81 -4.62 -26.00
CA GLY A 25 21.79 -3.60 -26.43
C GLY A 25 21.58 -3.01 -27.82
N LYS A 26 20.49 -3.30 -28.54
CA LYS A 26 20.29 -2.85 -29.94
C LYS A 26 18.98 -2.13 -30.24
N VAL A 27 18.26 -1.66 -29.26
CA VAL A 27 17.18 -0.67 -29.49
C VAL A 27 17.64 0.65 -28.90
N ALA A 28 18.15 1.51 -29.76
CA ALA A 28 18.51 2.88 -29.43
C ALA A 28 17.25 3.69 -29.15
N GLY A 29 17.00 3.97 -27.87
CA GLY A 29 15.88 4.77 -27.40
C GLY A 29 15.85 4.80 -25.89
N VAL A 30 16.74 5.64 -25.29
CA VAL A 30 16.71 6.07 -23.89
C VAL A 30 16.72 4.93 -22.85
N SER A 31 17.78 4.16 -22.82
CA SER A 31 18.24 3.48 -21.61
C SER A 31 19.43 4.24 -21.03
N LEU A 32 19.18 5.34 -20.32
CA LEU A 32 20.14 5.79 -19.31
C LEU A 32 19.98 4.88 -18.11
N GLY A 33 20.57 3.70 -18.21
CA GLY A 33 20.86 2.87 -17.05
C GLY A 33 21.77 3.67 -16.13
N LEU A 34 21.27 4.04 -14.97
CA LEU A 34 22.06 4.60 -13.88
C LEU A 34 23.06 3.55 -13.38
N THR A 35 24.19 3.44 -14.05
CA THR A 35 25.44 3.02 -13.43
C THR A 35 26.01 4.21 -12.67
N ILE A 36 25.36 4.58 -11.56
CA ILE A 36 25.92 5.51 -10.57
C ILE A 36 25.89 4.79 -9.22
N ALA A 37 26.69 3.78 -9.10
CA ALA A 37 27.15 3.27 -7.83
C ALA A 37 28.61 2.86 -8.00
N GLN A 38 29.49 3.83 -8.09
CA GLN A 38 30.86 3.75 -7.57
C GLN A 38 31.67 4.98 -8.02
N SER A 39 32.23 5.65 -7.04
CA SER A 39 33.34 6.60 -7.18
C SER A 39 33.10 7.86 -8.04
N ILE A 40 32.34 8.82 -7.51
CA ILE A 40 32.73 10.21 -7.70
C ILE A 40 32.80 10.84 -6.31
N GLY A 41 34.01 11.12 -5.88
CA GLY A 41 34.24 12.11 -4.84
C GLY A 41 33.68 13.43 -5.36
N LEU A 42 32.46 13.75 -4.97
CA LEU A 42 31.86 15.04 -5.26
C LEU A 42 32.53 16.07 -4.37
N ASN A 43 33.60 16.64 -4.84
CA ASN A 43 33.96 17.98 -4.47
C ASN A 43 32.67 18.82 -4.66
N ALA A 44 32.30 19.58 -3.64
CA ALA A 44 31.20 20.53 -3.69
C ALA A 44 31.44 21.44 -4.90
N VAL A 45 30.77 21.18 -6.01
CA VAL A 45 30.64 22.16 -7.06
C VAL A 45 29.78 23.25 -6.48
N GLU A 46 30.38 24.36 -6.09
CA GLU A 46 29.65 25.61 -5.88
C GLU A 46 29.01 25.98 -7.21
N VAL A 47 27.80 25.47 -7.45
CA VAL A 47 26.96 25.97 -8.52
C VAL A 47 26.47 27.34 -8.06
N SER A 48 27.24 28.37 -8.36
CA SER A 48 26.77 29.76 -8.35
C SER A 48 25.80 29.93 -9.51
N ALA A 49 24.66 29.27 -9.42
CA ALA A 49 23.56 29.48 -10.35
C ALA A 49 22.70 30.59 -9.76
N ALA A 50 22.29 31.56 -10.61
CA ALA A 50 21.24 32.50 -10.26
C ALA A 50 20.06 31.72 -9.66
N ALA A 51 19.42 32.28 -8.62
CA ALA A 51 18.31 31.63 -7.95
C ALA A 51 17.28 31.13 -8.98
N PRO A 52 16.86 29.86 -8.95
CA PRO A 52 15.92 29.33 -9.93
C PRO A 52 14.64 30.17 -9.92
N LYS A 53 14.18 30.54 -11.12
CA LYS A 53 12.89 31.23 -11.31
C LYS A 53 11.84 30.20 -11.72
N PHE A 54 10.70 30.22 -11.04
CA PHE A 54 9.57 29.35 -11.33
C PHE A 54 8.45 30.13 -12.01
N SER A 55 7.67 29.46 -12.87
CA SER A 55 6.48 30.04 -13.51
C SER A 55 5.35 30.30 -12.51
N SER A 56 5.28 29.46 -11.47
CA SER A 56 4.35 29.55 -10.34
C SER A 56 4.98 28.86 -9.11
N TYR A 57 4.28 28.84 -7.98
CA TYR A 57 4.74 28.19 -6.75
C TYR A 57 5.11 26.71 -7.00
N PRO A 58 6.35 26.27 -6.69
CA PRO A 58 6.82 24.95 -7.10
C PRO A 58 6.45 23.81 -6.15
N PHE A 59 6.16 24.09 -4.86
CA PHE A 59 5.87 23.04 -3.86
C PHE A 59 4.38 22.69 -3.79
N THR A 60 3.72 22.60 -4.95
CA THR A 60 2.26 22.38 -5.08
C THR A 60 1.80 21.07 -4.47
N LEU A 61 2.66 20.03 -4.47
CA LEU A 61 2.38 18.71 -3.92
C LEU A 61 2.73 18.57 -2.44
N GLY A 62 3.14 19.69 -1.79
CA GLY A 62 3.45 19.74 -0.38
C GLY A 62 4.75 19.02 0.00
N VAL A 63 4.80 18.53 1.23
CA VAL A 63 5.93 17.84 1.83
C VAL A 63 5.47 16.53 2.46
N ALA A 64 6.40 15.59 2.64
CA ALA A 64 6.16 14.34 3.35
C ALA A 64 7.41 13.87 4.07
N SER A 65 7.23 13.00 5.05
CA SER A 65 8.30 12.22 5.64
C SER A 65 7.92 10.73 5.70
N GLY A 66 8.90 9.86 5.68
CA GLY A 66 8.63 8.42 5.73
C GLY A 66 9.84 7.58 6.08
N ASP A 67 9.64 6.28 6.05
CA ASP A 67 10.63 5.28 6.42
C ASP A 67 11.36 5.63 7.73
N PRO A 68 10.63 5.93 8.83
CA PRO A 68 11.23 6.37 10.08
C PRO A 68 12.09 5.26 10.69
N LEU A 69 13.28 5.63 11.14
CA LEU A 69 14.15 4.78 11.98
C LEU A 69 14.44 5.50 13.30
N ALA A 70 15.16 4.84 14.18
CA ALA A 70 15.49 5.43 15.49
C ALA A 70 16.38 6.68 15.38
N ASP A 71 17.24 6.72 14.38
CA ASP A 71 18.25 7.76 14.19
C ASP A 71 18.18 8.48 12.84
N SER A 72 17.16 8.19 12.05
CA SER A 72 17.03 8.76 10.70
C SER A 72 15.59 8.78 10.19
N ILE A 73 15.35 9.67 9.21
CA ILE A 73 14.05 9.88 8.56
C ILE A 73 14.25 10.33 7.12
N VAL A 74 13.40 9.87 6.22
CA VAL A 74 13.35 10.42 4.87
C VAL A 74 12.42 11.63 4.84
N LEU A 75 12.92 12.75 4.34
CA LEU A 75 12.12 13.94 4.01
C LEU A 75 11.92 14.00 2.51
N TRP A 76 10.72 14.34 2.08
CA TRP A 76 10.31 14.36 0.69
C TRP A 76 9.62 15.65 0.29
N THR A 77 9.88 16.10 -0.92
CA THR A 77 9.09 17.07 -1.67
C THR A 77 9.30 16.86 -3.17
N ARG A 78 8.51 17.53 -3.99
CA ARG A 78 8.67 17.56 -5.45
C ARG A 78 8.44 18.97 -5.96
N LEU A 79 9.31 19.46 -6.83
CA LEU A 79 9.10 20.72 -7.54
C LEU A 79 8.19 20.47 -8.75
N ALA A 80 6.99 21.02 -8.71
CA ALA A 80 5.97 20.81 -9.75
C ALA A 80 5.04 22.04 -9.86
N PRO A 81 5.49 23.16 -10.45
CA PRO A 81 4.65 24.34 -10.64
C PRO A 81 3.39 24.08 -11.47
N ASP A 82 3.40 23.11 -12.37
CA ASP A 82 2.24 22.60 -13.11
C ASP A 82 2.13 21.07 -12.91
N PRO A 83 1.59 20.60 -11.77
CA PRO A 83 1.70 19.21 -11.35
C PRO A 83 0.95 18.22 -12.24
N LEU A 84 -0.10 18.64 -12.95
CA LEU A 84 -0.94 17.76 -13.77
C LEU A 84 -0.52 17.71 -15.24
N SER A 85 0.43 18.56 -15.62
CA SER A 85 0.91 18.66 -17.02
C SER A 85 2.43 18.44 -17.08
N GLY A 86 2.92 17.39 -16.43
CA GLY A 86 4.34 17.04 -16.45
C GLY A 86 5.22 17.74 -15.42
N GLY A 87 4.63 18.51 -14.50
CA GLY A 87 5.34 19.19 -13.44
C GLY A 87 5.77 20.63 -13.75
N GLY A 88 5.90 21.01 -15.04
CA GLY A 88 6.22 22.39 -15.43
C GLY A 88 7.65 22.85 -15.12
N MET A 89 8.58 21.92 -14.83
CA MET A 89 9.96 22.22 -14.53
C MET A 89 10.84 22.16 -15.78
N PRO A 90 11.90 23.01 -15.86
CA PRO A 90 12.87 22.91 -16.96
C PRO A 90 13.67 21.60 -16.87
N ASN A 91 14.15 21.11 -18.00
CA ASN A 91 14.96 19.89 -18.07
C ASN A 91 16.42 20.16 -17.59
N GLN A 92 16.56 20.54 -16.31
CA GLN A 92 17.84 20.79 -15.66
C GLN A 92 17.76 20.51 -14.17
N PRO A 93 18.87 20.10 -13.52
CA PRO A 93 18.94 19.93 -12.08
C PRO A 93 18.71 21.24 -11.33
N ILE A 94 17.90 21.20 -10.26
CA ILE A 94 17.55 22.36 -9.45
C ILE A 94 17.99 22.13 -7.99
N PRO A 95 18.78 23.03 -7.38
CA PRO A 95 19.14 22.92 -5.97
C PRO A 95 17.94 23.22 -5.06
N VAL A 96 17.72 22.35 -4.08
CA VAL A 96 16.68 22.48 -3.06
C VAL A 96 17.36 22.41 -1.69
N LYS A 97 17.32 23.50 -0.95
CA LYS A 97 17.76 23.53 0.45
C LYS A 97 16.72 22.92 1.33
N TRP A 98 17.13 22.25 2.40
CA TRP A 98 16.26 21.70 3.42
C TRP A 98 16.77 22.03 4.81
N GLU A 99 15.85 22.15 5.76
CA GLU A 99 16.10 22.40 7.17
C GLU A 99 15.26 21.47 8.03
N LEU A 100 15.86 20.97 9.11
CA LEU A 100 15.22 20.19 10.16
C LEU A 100 15.42 20.89 11.50
N SER A 101 14.34 21.13 12.25
CA SER A 101 14.33 21.87 13.52
C SER A 101 13.65 21.07 14.62
N GLU A 102 13.96 21.36 15.89
CA GLU A 102 13.25 20.87 17.08
C GLU A 102 12.01 21.73 17.42
N ASP A 103 11.80 22.84 16.75
CA ASP A 103 10.62 23.72 16.90
C ASP A 103 10.06 24.15 15.55
N GLU A 104 8.77 24.43 15.52
CA GLU A 104 8.01 24.77 14.32
C GLU A 104 8.43 26.12 13.70
N ASP A 105 8.93 27.03 14.51
CA ASP A 105 9.38 28.38 14.09
C ASP A 105 10.81 28.38 13.56
N PHE A 106 11.51 27.24 13.57
CA PHE A 106 12.89 27.05 13.08
C PHE A 106 13.93 27.89 13.82
N HIS A 107 13.73 28.17 15.11
CA HIS A 107 14.76 28.79 15.94
C HIS A 107 15.87 27.80 16.34
N ARG A 108 15.56 26.48 16.40
CA ARG A 108 16.50 25.42 16.80
C ARG A 108 16.74 24.44 15.66
N ILE A 109 17.34 24.92 14.57
CA ILE A 109 17.71 24.09 13.43
C ILE A 109 18.82 23.14 13.85
N VAL A 110 18.57 21.81 13.74
CA VAL A 110 19.52 20.75 14.11
C VAL A 110 20.27 20.18 12.92
N LYS A 111 19.65 20.19 11.74
CA LYS A 111 20.25 19.75 10.48
C LYS A 111 19.80 20.65 9.33
N ARG A 112 20.65 20.80 8.34
CA ARG A 112 20.33 21.48 7.07
C ARG A 112 21.25 21.00 5.98
N GLY A 113 20.83 21.13 4.74
CA GLY A 113 21.63 20.75 3.58
C GLY A 113 21.02 21.24 2.28
N THR A 114 21.58 20.77 1.20
CA THR A 114 21.07 21.00 -0.14
C THR A 114 21.03 19.66 -0.87
N GLU A 115 19.90 19.36 -1.52
CA GLU A 115 19.71 18.22 -2.38
C GLU A 115 19.41 18.72 -3.79
N VAL A 116 19.62 17.88 -4.79
CA VAL A 116 19.41 18.23 -6.19
C VAL A 116 18.16 17.56 -6.72
N ALA A 117 17.13 18.33 -7.01
CA ALA A 117 15.93 17.89 -7.72
C ALA A 117 16.28 17.68 -9.20
N ARG A 118 16.22 16.43 -9.68
CA ARG A 118 16.66 16.02 -11.03
C ARG A 118 15.49 15.75 -11.94
N PRO A 119 15.57 16.13 -13.25
CA PRO A 119 14.52 15.87 -14.23
C PRO A 119 14.18 14.38 -14.37
N GLU A 120 15.20 13.51 -14.29
CA GLU A 120 15.06 12.06 -14.44
C GLU A 120 14.15 11.46 -13.37
N LEU A 121 14.06 12.11 -12.20
CA LEU A 121 13.19 11.74 -11.08
C LEU A 121 12.04 12.76 -10.88
N ALA A 122 11.54 13.35 -11.97
CA ALA A 122 10.45 14.31 -11.97
C ALA A 122 10.64 15.48 -10.98
N HIS A 123 11.89 15.88 -10.73
CA HIS A 123 12.27 16.89 -9.73
C HIS A 123 11.80 16.57 -8.30
N SER A 124 11.65 15.29 -7.95
CA SER A 124 11.46 14.87 -6.57
C SER A 124 12.77 14.95 -5.78
N VAL A 125 12.64 15.14 -4.48
CA VAL A 125 13.75 15.24 -3.53
C VAL A 125 13.50 14.24 -2.40
N HIS A 126 14.50 13.40 -2.13
CA HIS A 126 14.51 12.44 -1.04
C HIS A 126 15.76 12.68 -0.20
N VAL A 127 15.56 13.17 1.03
CA VAL A 127 16.66 13.46 1.95
C VAL A 127 16.65 12.44 3.08
N ASP A 128 17.61 11.52 3.09
CA ASP A 128 17.81 10.59 4.21
C ASP A 128 18.62 11.28 5.33
N VAL A 129 17.91 11.92 6.25
CA VAL A 129 18.52 12.67 7.38
C VAL A 129 18.91 11.68 8.47
N LYS A 130 20.21 11.60 8.78
CA LYS A 130 20.80 10.67 9.75
C LYS A 130 21.33 11.36 11.00
N GLY A 131 21.62 10.59 12.06
CA GLY A 131 22.17 11.07 13.32
C GLY A 131 21.16 11.92 14.11
N LEU A 132 19.92 11.49 14.11
CA LEU A 132 18.82 12.08 14.88
C LEU A 132 18.67 11.41 16.24
N LYS A 133 17.99 12.09 17.18
CA LYS A 133 17.62 11.51 18.48
C LYS A 133 16.44 10.55 18.28
N PRO A 134 16.41 9.38 18.94
CA PRO A 134 15.27 8.48 18.88
C PRO A 134 14.05 9.03 19.63
N SER A 135 12.85 8.57 19.26
CA SER A 135 11.56 8.99 19.84
C SER A 135 11.36 10.52 19.85
N HIS A 136 11.91 11.23 18.87
CA HIS A 136 11.96 12.69 18.89
C HIS A 136 11.14 13.30 17.75
N ILE A 137 10.42 14.36 18.05
CA ILE A 137 9.63 15.12 17.08
C ILE A 137 10.53 16.18 16.46
N TYR A 138 10.43 16.32 15.14
CA TYR A 138 11.09 17.35 14.36
C TYR A 138 10.11 18.01 13.41
N TYR A 139 10.47 19.26 13.00
CA TYR A 139 9.81 20.02 11.96
C TYR A 139 10.78 20.22 10.80
N TYR A 140 10.27 20.21 9.58
CA TYR A 140 11.11 20.31 8.40
C TYR A 140 10.45 21.15 7.32
N ARG A 141 11.28 21.76 6.47
CA ARG A 141 10.85 22.54 5.31
C ARG A 141 11.91 22.51 4.22
N PHE A 142 11.49 22.88 3.01
CA PHE A 142 12.34 23.00 1.84
C PHE A 142 12.31 24.43 1.31
N LYS A 143 13.41 24.82 0.63
CA LYS A 143 13.54 26.12 -0.02
C LYS A 143 14.23 25.95 -1.37
N SER A 144 13.64 26.52 -2.44
CA SER A 144 14.26 26.60 -3.75
C SER A 144 14.09 28.00 -4.31
N GLY A 145 15.20 28.67 -4.67
CA GLY A 145 15.17 30.09 -4.97
C GLY A 145 14.65 30.92 -3.80
N HIS A 146 13.58 31.68 -4.05
CA HIS A 146 12.86 32.47 -3.03
C HIS A 146 11.68 31.72 -2.41
N GLU A 147 11.26 30.61 -3.03
CA GLU A 147 10.07 29.86 -2.62
C GLU A 147 10.38 28.95 -1.43
N LEU A 148 9.43 28.91 -0.47
CA LEU A 148 9.48 28.10 0.74
C LEU A 148 8.31 27.11 0.72
N SER A 149 8.59 25.85 1.05
CA SER A 149 7.54 24.83 1.19
C SER A 149 6.66 25.06 2.43
N PRO A 150 5.52 24.38 2.55
CA PRO A 150 4.87 24.19 3.85
C PRO A 150 5.84 23.56 4.86
N VAL A 151 5.54 23.73 6.15
CA VAL A 151 6.24 23.03 7.23
C VAL A 151 5.63 21.65 7.38
N GLY A 152 6.49 20.64 7.47
CA GLY A 152 6.09 19.28 7.86
C GLY A 152 6.56 18.97 9.27
N LYS A 153 5.82 18.10 9.95
CA LYS A 153 6.16 17.50 11.25
C LYS A 153 6.48 16.02 11.06
N THR A 154 7.50 15.55 11.75
CA THR A 154 7.90 14.14 11.69
C THR A 154 8.37 13.63 13.04
N LYS A 155 8.52 12.31 13.18
CA LYS A 155 8.97 11.67 14.41
C LYS A 155 9.86 10.47 14.08
N THR A 156 11.01 10.38 14.77
CA THR A 156 11.86 9.19 14.73
C THR A 156 11.27 8.08 15.60
N LEU A 157 11.57 6.81 15.25
CA LEU A 157 11.17 5.67 16.08
C LEU A 157 12.01 5.58 17.36
N PRO A 158 11.55 4.85 18.38
CA PRO A 158 12.37 4.48 19.52
C PRO A 158 13.58 3.63 19.12
N SER A 159 14.66 3.68 19.90
CA SER A 159 15.80 2.77 19.72
C SER A 159 15.34 1.30 19.81
N ALA A 160 15.92 0.42 18.99
CA ALA A 160 15.47 -0.96 18.85
C ALA A 160 15.38 -1.73 20.18
N ASN A 161 16.24 -1.41 21.16
CA ASN A 161 16.24 -2.04 22.49
C ASN A 161 15.44 -1.27 23.56
N ALA A 162 14.76 -0.18 23.18
CA ALA A 162 14.00 0.61 24.14
C ALA A 162 12.73 -0.12 24.58
N GLU A 163 12.50 -0.15 25.90
CA GLU A 163 11.19 -0.51 26.45
C GLU A 163 10.23 0.66 26.21
N VAL A 164 9.13 0.37 25.52
CA VAL A 164 8.14 1.37 25.13
C VAL A 164 6.79 1.03 25.73
N ALA A 165 6.21 1.97 26.46
CA ALA A 165 4.94 1.74 27.15
C ALA A 165 3.75 1.68 26.19
N SER A 166 3.76 2.46 25.11
CA SER A 166 2.67 2.47 24.15
C SER A 166 3.09 3.09 22.80
N MET A 167 2.31 2.75 21.79
CA MET A 167 2.39 3.27 20.42
C MET A 167 0.97 3.53 19.92
N THR A 168 0.76 4.61 19.18
CA THR A 168 -0.50 4.89 18.49
C THR A 168 -0.22 5.19 17.02
N PHE A 169 -0.84 4.46 16.11
CA PHE A 169 -0.72 4.69 14.68
C PHE A 169 -2.05 4.44 13.98
N ALA A 170 -2.18 4.90 12.75
CA ALA A 170 -3.30 4.54 11.89
C ALA A 170 -2.82 3.76 10.67
N PHE A 171 -3.66 2.85 10.17
CA PHE A 171 -3.45 2.31 8.84
C PHE A 171 -4.66 2.56 7.95
N ALA A 172 -4.39 2.75 6.64
CA ALA A 172 -5.36 3.10 5.61
C ALA A 172 -4.96 2.47 4.27
N SER A 173 -5.90 2.40 3.34
CA SER A 173 -5.69 1.92 1.97
C SER A 173 -6.80 2.40 1.04
N CYS A 174 -6.67 2.15 -0.26
CA CYS A 174 -7.77 2.17 -1.22
C CYS A 174 -8.48 3.53 -1.30
N GLN A 175 -7.80 4.52 -1.86
CA GLN A 175 -8.28 5.90 -1.91
C GLN A 175 -8.68 6.35 -3.33
N GLN A 176 -9.59 5.60 -4.02
CA GLN A 176 -10.03 5.95 -5.37
C GLN A 176 -10.57 7.40 -5.43
N TYR A 177 -9.91 8.23 -6.24
CA TYR A 177 -10.13 9.68 -6.30
C TYR A 177 -11.56 10.05 -6.70
N GLU A 178 -12.11 9.35 -7.69
CA GLU A 178 -13.42 9.67 -8.23
C GLU A 178 -14.57 9.34 -7.26
N HIS A 179 -14.35 8.37 -6.34
CA HIS A 179 -15.41 7.82 -5.50
C HIS A 179 -15.77 8.69 -4.28
N GLY A 180 -14.92 9.64 -3.90
CA GLY A 180 -15.18 10.43 -2.70
C GLY A 180 -14.11 11.47 -2.37
N TYR A 181 -14.40 12.29 -1.37
CA TYR A 181 -13.47 13.26 -0.80
C TYR A 181 -12.64 12.60 0.32
N PHE A 182 -11.38 13.01 0.44
CA PHE A 182 -10.44 12.42 1.40
C PHE A 182 -10.61 12.99 2.83
N THR A 183 -11.87 13.16 3.28
CA THR A 183 -12.23 13.70 4.61
C THR A 183 -11.64 12.85 5.75
N ALA A 184 -11.41 11.55 5.54
CA ALA A 184 -10.74 10.69 6.51
C ALA A 184 -9.39 11.24 6.96
N TYR A 185 -8.59 11.81 6.06
CA TYR A 185 -7.29 12.39 6.38
C TYR A 185 -7.41 13.70 7.18
N GLU A 186 -8.47 14.49 6.99
CA GLU A 186 -8.73 15.64 7.85
C GLU A 186 -8.92 15.23 9.31
N HIS A 187 -9.62 14.12 9.54
CA HIS A 187 -9.79 13.58 10.88
C HIS A 187 -8.50 12.94 11.41
N MET A 188 -7.77 12.22 10.55
CA MET A 188 -6.51 11.59 10.92
C MET A 188 -5.48 12.60 11.43
N VAL A 189 -5.40 13.80 10.84
CA VAL A 189 -4.50 14.87 11.28
C VAL A 189 -4.80 15.33 12.72
N LYS A 190 -6.05 15.20 13.17
CA LYS A 190 -6.47 15.55 14.53
C LYS A 190 -6.17 14.45 15.57
N GLU A 191 -5.77 13.26 15.12
CA GLU A 191 -5.34 12.17 15.99
C GLU A 191 -3.87 12.38 16.44
N GLN A 192 -3.51 11.83 17.60
CA GLN A 192 -2.13 11.85 18.09
C GLN A 192 -1.41 10.57 17.67
N LEU A 193 -0.96 10.52 16.41
CA LEU A 193 -0.30 9.34 15.85
C LEU A 193 1.23 9.47 15.89
N ASP A 194 1.88 8.35 16.07
CA ASP A 194 3.33 8.21 15.91
C ASP A 194 3.72 8.14 14.42
N PHE A 195 2.92 7.45 13.61
CA PHE A 195 3.09 7.30 12.17
C PHE A 195 1.80 6.81 11.51
N VAL A 196 1.79 6.80 10.18
CA VAL A 196 0.71 6.24 9.36
C VAL A 196 1.27 5.09 8.51
N VAL A 197 0.51 3.99 8.39
CA VAL A 197 0.81 2.90 7.45
C VAL A 197 -0.20 2.95 6.31
N HIS A 198 0.27 2.99 5.06
CA HIS A 198 -0.60 2.90 3.87
C HIS A 198 -0.36 1.58 3.15
N LEU A 199 -1.41 0.78 3.04
CA LEU A 199 -1.33 -0.61 2.60
C LEU A 199 -1.63 -0.82 1.10
N GLY A 200 -1.54 0.23 0.30
CA GLY A 200 -1.73 0.15 -1.16
C GLY A 200 -3.02 0.79 -1.66
N ASP A 201 -3.19 0.77 -2.98
CA ASP A 201 -4.23 1.50 -3.70
C ASP A 201 -4.20 3.01 -3.39
N TYR A 202 -2.99 3.55 -3.37
CA TYR A 202 -2.78 4.99 -3.18
C TYR A 202 -3.23 5.80 -4.40
N ILE A 203 -3.11 5.22 -5.59
CA ILE A 203 -3.72 5.72 -6.83
C ILE A 203 -4.51 4.60 -7.50
N TYR A 204 -5.31 4.96 -8.51
CA TYR A 204 -6.01 4.03 -9.40
C TYR A 204 -5.70 4.38 -10.85
N GLU A 205 -5.47 3.36 -11.68
CA GLU A 205 -5.05 3.48 -13.07
C GLU A 205 -6.15 3.92 -14.03
N TYR A 206 -7.39 3.68 -13.68
CA TYR A 206 -8.56 3.86 -14.56
C TYR A 206 -8.71 5.27 -15.14
N GLY A 207 -9.28 5.34 -16.33
CA GLY A 207 -9.75 6.57 -16.92
C GLY A 207 -11.02 7.12 -16.25
N PRO A 208 -11.47 8.32 -16.66
CA PRO A 208 -12.66 8.96 -16.10
C PRO A 208 -13.91 8.07 -16.21
N ASN A 209 -14.58 7.82 -15.09
CA ASN A 209 -15.80 7.02 -15.02
C ASN A 209 -15.69 5.58 -15.57
N GLU A 210 -14.49 5.01 -15.63
CA GLU A 210 -14.31 3.60 -15.96
C GLU A 210 -14.59 2.69 -14.78
N TYR A 211 -14.28 3.15 -13.57
CA TYR A 211 -14.68 2.52 -12.33
C TYR A 211 -15.66 3.45 -11.59
N VAL A 212 -16.93 3.06 -11.52
CA VAL A 212 -18.00 3.88 -10.94
C VAL A 212 -18.48 3.27 -9.62
N ALA A 213 -18.47 4.06 -8.55
CA ALA A 213 -19.04 3.65 -7.27
C ALA A 213 -20.58 3.54 -7.35
N ALA A 214 -21.18 2.71 -6.51
CA ALA A 214 -22.64 2.59 -6.41
C ALA A 214 -23.33 3.92 -6.05
N SER A 215 -22.65 4.78 -5.27
CA SER A 215 -23.09 6.13 -4.94
C SER A 215 -22.85 7.18 -6.04
N GLY A 216 -22.32 6.75 -7.20
CA GLY A 216 -21.82 7.63 -8.26
C GLY A 216 -20.40 8.16 -7.98
N ASN A 217 -19.77 8.70 -9.04
CA ASN A 217 -18.47 9.39 -8.93
C ASN A 217 -18.73 10.88 -8.68
N VAL A 218 -17.95 11.47 -7.76
CA VAL A 218 -18.09 12.88 -7.34
C VAL A 218 -16.89 13.73 -7.72
N ARG A 219 -15.81 13.12 -8.19
CA ARG A 219 -14.62 13.73 -8.77
C ARG A 219 -14.29 13.00 -10.08
N THR A 220 -13.32 13.49 -10.82
CA THR A 220 -12.98 12.93 -12.13
C THR A 220 -11.47 12.82 -12.28
N HIS A 221 -10.97 11.68 -12.76
CA HIS A 221 -9.58 11.53 -13.17
C HIS A 221 -9.26 12.48 -14.35
N SER A 222 -8.08 13.06 -14.35
CA SER A 222 -7.67 14.07 -15.35
C SER A 222 -7.21 13.47 -16.68
N SER A 223 -7.02 12.15 -16.76
CA SER A 223 -6.53 11.45 -17.95
C SER A 223 -7.23 10.11 -18.13
N ALA A 224 -7.16 9.54 -19.33
CA ALA A 224 -7.52 8.14 -19.59
C ALA A 224 -6.73 7.18 -18.70
N GLU A 225 -6.96 5.87 -18.84
CA GLU A 225 -6.18 4.85 -18.15
C GLU A 225 -4.67 5.09 -18.32
N ILE A 226 -3.95 5.08 -17.22
CA ILE A 226 -2.53 5.43 -17.21
C ILE A 226 -1.66 4.24 -17.61
N GLN A 227 -0.68 4.49 -18.50
CA GLN A 227 0.23 3.45 -19.01
C GLN A 227 1.68 3.93 -19.09
N THR A 228 1.91 5.22 -19.34
CA THR A 228 3.25 5.78 -19.48
C THR A 228 3.75 6.38 -18.16
N LEU A 229 5.07 6.55 -18.04
CA LEU A 229 5.68 7.21 -16.87
C LEU A 229 5.06 8.60 -16.62
N GLN A 230 4.77 9.36 -17.70
CA GLN A 230 4.15 10.67 -17.54
C GLN A 230 2.72 10.58 -17.00
N ASP A 231 1.95 9.58 -17.45
CA ASP A 231 0.59 9.38 -16.96
C ASP A 231 0.59 9.02 -15.46
N TYR A 232 1.45 8.10 -15.03
CA TYR A 232 1.61 7.75 -13.61
C TYR A 232 2.04 8.95 -12.77
N ARG A 233 2.99 9.77 -13.25
CA ARG A 233 3.41 11.01 -12.58
C ARG A 233 2.27 12.00 -12.40
N ASN A 234 1.47 12.21 -13.43
CA ASN A 234 0.31 13.10 -13.38
C ASN A 234 -0.78 12.55 -12.46
N ARG A 235 -1.04 11.24 -12.49
CA ARG A 235 -2.02 10.59 -11.62
C ARG A 235 -1.63 10.69 -10.14
N HIS A 236 -0.39 10.39 -9.79
CA HIS A 236 0.13 10.62 -8.45
C HIS A 236 0.01 12.08 -8.01
N ALA A 237 0.33 13.01 -8.92
CA ALA A 237 0.20 14.44 -8.66
C ALA A 237 -1.26 14.85 -8.45
N GLN A 238 -2.21 14.29 -9.20
CA GLN A 238 -3.64 14.55 -9.01
C GLN A 238 -4.11 14.15 -7.60
N TYR A 239 -3.80 12.93 -7.16
CA TYR A 239 -4.14 12.48 -5.81
C TYR A 239 -3.46 13.33 -4.74
N ARG A 240 -2.16 13.60 -4.92
CA ARG A 240 -1.38 14.40 -3.99
C ARG A 240 -1.76 15.88 -3.95
N SER A 241 -2.53 16.36 -4.93
CA SER A 241 -3.08 17.72 -4.92
C SER A 241 -4.22 17.91 -3.93
N ASP A 242 -4.85 16.82 -3.43
CA ASP A 242 -5.88 16.87 -2.39
C ASP A 242 -5.31 17.48 -1.10
N ALA A 243 -6.01 18.49 -0.56
CA ALA A 243 -5.54 19.26 0.59
C ALA A 243 -5.45 18.41 1.87
N ASN A 244 -6.41 17.51 2.10
CA ASN A 244 -6.45 16.66 3.29
C ASN A 244 -5.33 15.62 3.26
N LEU A 245 -5.08 15.02 2.10
CA LEU A 245 -3.97 14.08 1.91
C LEU A 245 -2.60 14.76 2.09
N LYS A 246 -2.43 15.98 1.55
CA LYS A 246 -1.20 16.79 1.79
C LYS A 246 -1.00 17.07 3.27
N SER A 247 -2.06 17.45 3.96
CA SER A 247 -2.01 17.75 5.40
C SER A 247 -1.62 16.52 6.23
N ALA A 248 -2.16 15.34 5.91
CA ALA A 248 -1.81 14.11 6.59
C ALA A 248 -0.35 13.70 6.35
N HIS A 249 0.17 13.88 5.13
CA HIS A 249 1.58 13.66 4.84
C HIS A 249 2.52 14.64 5.53
N ALA A 250 2.09 15.88 5.68
CA ALA A 250 2.86 16.89 6.41
C ALA A 250 2.85 16.67 7.94
N ALA A 251 1.81 16.01 8.48
CA ALA A 251 1.61 15.86 9.92
C ALA A 251 2.36 14.68 10.55
N PHE A 252 2.61 13.61 9.78
CA PHE A 252 3.15 12.33 10.29
C PHE A 252 4.20 11.72 9.35
N PRO A 253 5.13 10.90 9.86
CA PRO A 253 5.91 10.02 9.00
C PRO A 253 5.04 8.85 8.51
N TRP A 254 5.26 8.43 7.26
CA TRP A 254 4.50 7.36 6.62
C TRP A 254 5.37 6.13 6.35
N ILE A 255 4.79 4.96 6.54
CA ILE A 255 5.29 3.67 6.07
C ILE A 255 4.33 3.24 4.97
N VAL A 256 4.81 3.18 3.73
CA VAL A 256 3.95 2.92 2.57
C VAL A 256 4.31 1.61 1.90
N THR A 257 3.33 0.92 1.36
CA THR A 257 3.48 -0.16 0.39
C THR A 257 2.44 0.01 -0.70
N TRP A 258 2.65 -0.62 -1.85
CA TRP A 258 1.64 -0.64 -2.92
C TRP A 258 0.74 -1.87 -2.80
N ASP A 259 -0.37 -1.85 -3.57
CA ASP A 259 -1.12 -3.02 -3.97
C ASP A 259 -1.10 -3.14 -5.51
N ASP A 260 -2.17 -3.47 -6.16
CA ASP A 260 -2.23 -3.65 -7.61
C ASP A 260 -2.46 -2.33 -8.37
N HIS A 261 -3.34 -1.48 -7.90
CA HIS A 261 -3.77 -0.27 -8.61
C HIS A 261 -2.67 0.81 -8.76
N GLU A 262 -1.55 0.69 -8.05
CA GLU A 262 -0.37 1.49 -8.35
C GLU A 262 0.27 1.13 -9.70
N VAL A 263 -0.08 -0.04 -10.27
CA VAL A 263 0.32 -0.49 -11.60
C VAL A 263 -0.92 -0.73 -12.48
N GLU A 264 -1.64 -1.80 -12.24
CA GLU A 264 -2.96 -2.13 -12.81
C GLU A 264 -3.65 -3.24 -12.01
N ASN A 265 -4.99 -3.26 -12.10
CA ASN A 265 -5.85 -4.19 -11.37
C ASN A 265 -5.39 -5.65 -11.47
N ASN A 266 -5.26 -6.29 -10.32
CA ASN A 266 -4.95 -7.71 -10.11
C ASN A 266 -3.71 -8.24 -10.87
N TYR A 267 -2.71 -7.41 -11.18
CA TYR A 267 -1.50 -7.94 -11.79
C TYR A 267 -0.76 -8.91 -10.86
N ALA A 268 -0.12 -9.90 -11.45
CA ALA A 268 0.67 -10.88 -10.74
C ALA A 268 2.09 -10.97 -11.31
N ASN A 269 3.09 -10.47 -10.57
CA ASN A 269 4.48 -10.46 -11.01
C ASN A 269 4.63 -9.78 -12.39
N VAL A 270 4.97 -10.54 -13.44
CA VAL A 270 5.10 -10.05 -14.83
C VAL A 270 3.86 -10.31 -15.68
N ILE A 271 2.80 -10.82 -15.07
CA ILE A 271 1.56 -11.18 -15.76
C ILE A 271 0.58 -10.01 -15.64
N PRO A 272 0.18 -9.41 -16.77
CA PRO A 272 -0.74 -8.29 -16.79
C PRO A 272 -2.19 -8.72 -16.60
N GLU A 273 -3.06 -7.75 -16.41
CA GLU A 273 -4.47 -7.91 -16.72
C GLU A 273 -4.65 -8.31 -18.20
N LYS A 274 -5.73 -9.01 -18.51
CA LYS A 274 -6.00 -9.52 -19.86
C LYS A 274 -5.94 -8.40 -20.94
N GLY A 275 -5.32 -8.73 -22.07
CA GLY A 275 -5.28 -7.85 -23.26
C GLY A 275 -3.96 -7.11 -23.48
N GLN A 276 -2.96 -7.28 -22.60
CA GLN A 276 -1.62 -6.75 -22.81
C GLN A 276 -0.60 -7.87 -23.06
N SER A 277 0.49 -7.55 -23.78
CA SER A 277 1.64 -8.46 -23.82
C SER A 277 2.49 -8.29 -22.57
N VAL A 278 3.20 -9.35 -22.19
CA VAL A 278 4.13 -9.33 -21.04
C VAL A 278 5.20 -8.23 -21.20
N GLU A 279 5.70 -8.03 -22.43
CA GLU A 279 6.72 -7.02 -22.71
C GLU A 279 6.19 -5.60 -22.50
N ALA A 280 4.98 -5.30 -22.96
CA ALA A 280 4.34 -3.99 -22.75
C ALA A 280 4.05 -3.77 -21.26
N PHE A 281 3.58 -4.80 -20.57
CA PHE A 281 3.33 -4.73 -19.13
C PHE A 281 4.59 -4.49 -18.30
N ILE A 282 5.71 -5.15 -18.62
CA ILE A 282 6.99 -4.91 -17.93
C ILE A 282 7.42 -3.43 -18.07
N GLN A 283 7.19 -2.82 -19.22
CA GLN A 283 7.46 -1.38 -19.41
C GLN A 283 6.51 -0.51 -18.59
N ARG A 284 5.22 -0.85 -18.57
CA ARG A 284 4.20 -0.19 -17.74
C ARG A 284 4.57 -0.29 -16.25
N ARG A 285 4.93 -1.49 -15.76
CA ARG A 285 5.34 -1.72 -14.37
C ARG A 285 6.59 -0.91 -14.00
N ALA A 286 7.57 -0.83 -14.89
CA ALA A 286 8.75 0.00 -14.69
C ALA A 286 8.40 1.49 -14.54
N ALA A 287 7.49 1.99 -15.38
CA ALA A 287 6.98 3.36 -15.31
C ALA A 287 6.22 3.63 -14.00
N ALA A 288 5.36 2.70 -13.61
CA ALA A 288 4.59 2.76 -12.37
C ALA A 288 5.49 2.78 -11.13
N TYR A 289 6.46 1.89 -11.04
CA TYR A 289 7.41 1.80 -9.92
C TYR A 289 8.28 3.05 -9.80
N GLN A 290 8.75 3.58 -10.93
CA GLN A 290 9.49 4.83 -10.93
C GLN A 290 8.63 5.99 -10.42
N ALA A 291 7.41 6.15 -10.93
CA ALA A 291 6.50 7.20 -10.48
C ALA A 291 6.10 7.05 -9.01
N TYR A 292 5.94 5.80 -8.53
CA TYR A 292 5.68 5.53 -7.11
C TYR A 292 6.84 6.01 -6.23
N TYR A 293 8.08 5.63 -6.56
CA TYR A 293 9.26 6.11 -5.84
C TYR A 293 9.34 7.65 -5.84
N GLU A 294 9.13 8.28 -6.99
CA GLU A 294 9.19 9.73 -7.14
C GLU A 294 8.17 10.49 -6.27
N HIS A 295 7.07 9.83 -5.85
CA HIS A 295 5.99 10.47 -5.08
C HIS A 295 5.87 10.00 -3.63
N MET A 296 6.63 8.98 -3.23
CA MET A 296 6.61 8.43 -1.86
C MET A 296 7.89 8.76 -1.09
N PRO A 297 7.81 9.02 0.23
CA PRO A 297 8.96 9.34 1.06
C PRO A 297 9.78 8.08 1.41
N LEU A 298 10.34 7.44 0.39
CA LEU A 298 11.08 6.19 0.47
C LEU A 298 12.59 6.41 0.52
N ARG A 299 13.30 5.49 1.15
CA ARG A 299 14.77 5.48 1.15
C ARG A 299 15.32 5.11 -0.23
N GLN A 300 16.55 5.53 -0.50
CA GLN A 300 17.25 5.20 -1.73
C GLN A 300 17.40 3.68 -1.97
N THR A 301 17.36 2.88 -0.91
CA THR A 301 17.35 1.40 -1.01
C THR A 301 16.15 0.84 -1.76
N SER A 302 15.08 1.62 -1.87
CA SER A 302 13.87 1.30 -2.65
C SER A 302 13.86 1.98 -4.03
N LEU A 303 14.97 2.58 -4.49
CA LEU A 303 15.04 3.11 -5.86
C LEU A 303 14.83 1.97 -6.87
N PRO A 304 13.89 2.09 -7.81
CA PRO A 304 13.62 1.02 -8.77
C PRO A 304 14.74 0.83 -9.79
N HIS A 305 14.90 -0.40 -10.24
CA HIS A 305 15.79 -0.78 -11.33
C HIS A 305 14.96 -1.36 -12.48
N GLY A 306 14.43 -0.49 -13.34
CA GLY A 306 13.44 -0.87 -14.36
C GLY A 306 12.15 -1.35 -13.70
N ALA A 307 11.73 -2.56 -14.03
CA ALA A 307 10.50 -3.16 -13.50
C ALA A 307 10.70 -3.86 -12.14
N ASP A 308 11.85 -3.76 -11.51
CA ASP A 308 12.14 -4.35 -10.21
C ASP A 308 12.37 -3.27 -9.16
N MET A 309 11.66 -3.39 -8.02
CA MET A 309 11.81 -2.47 -6.89
C MET A 309 11.64 -3.24 -5.58
N ARG A 310 12.66 -3.24 -4.73
CA ARG A 310 12.53 -3.86 -3.42
C ARG A 310 11.77 -2.93 -2.48
N LEU A 311 10.49 -3.25 -2.23
CA LEU A 311 9.64 -2.48 -1.35
C LEU A 311 9.38 -3.18 -0.01
N TYR A 312 9.44 -4.51 0.07
CA TYR A 312 9.31 -5.21 1.35
C TYR A 312 10.51 -4.89 2.26
N ARG A 313 10.20 -4.47 3.47
CA ARG A 313 11.17 -4.00 4.47
C ARG A 313 10.61 -4.09 5.89
N ASP A 314 11.45 -3.87 6.90
CA ASP A 314 11.04 -3.95 8.30
C ASP A 314 11.32 -2.67 9.08
N PHE A 315 10.53 -2.47 10.14
CA PHE A 315 10.67 -1.38 11.08
C PHE A 315 10.45 -1.89 12.51
N SER A 316 11.27 -1.40 13.45
CA SER A 316 11.12 -1.73 14.87
C SER A 316 10.71 -0.50 15.67
N TYR A 317 9.60 -0.58 16.38
CA TYR A 317 9.18 0.42 17.36
C TYR A 317 9.64 0.02 18.77
N GLY A 318 10.93 0.20 19.03
CA GLY A 318 11.57 -0.34 20.24
C GLY A 318 11.39 -1.86 20.33
N LYS A 319 11.23 -2.37 21.55
CA LYS A 319 10.83 -3.76 21.79
C LYS A 319 9.31 -3.96 21.72
N LEU A 320 8.53 -2.91 21.50
CA LEU A 320 7.07 -3.02 21.48
C LEU A 320 6.56 -3.75 20.25
N ALA A 321 7.02 -3.38 19.06
CA ALA A 321 6.53 -4.00 17.83
C ALA A 321 7.60 -4.04 16.74
N SER A 322 7.59 -5.13 15.95
CA SER A 322 8.36 -5.31 14.72
C SER A 322 7.39 -5.42 13.55
N PHE A 323 7.48 -4.49 12.61
CA PHE A 323 6.65 -4.43 11.42
C PHE A 323 7.38 -5.07 10.24
N GLN A 324 6.76 -6.06 9.61
CA GLN A 324 7.16 -6.67 8.36
C GLN A 324 6.22 -6.13 7.28
N VAL A 325 6.69 -5.15 6.50
CA VAL A 325 5.92 -4.58 5.39
C VAL A 325 6.14 -5.47 4.18
N LEU A 326 5.07 -6.11 3.70
CA LEU A 326 5.13 -7.09 2.62
C LEU A 326 4.76 -6.46 1.27
N ASP A 327 5.23 -7.12 0.23
CA ASP A 327 4.83 -6.91 -1.16
C ASP A 327 4.14 -8.19 -1.65
N THR A 328 2.84 -8.14 -1.82
CA THR A 328 2.03 -9.29 -2.22
C THR A 328 1.73 -9.32 -3.73
N ARG A 329 2.31 -8.42 -4.53
CA ARG A 329 2.06 -8.33 -5.98
C ARG A 329 3.25 -8.71 -6.84
N GLN A 330 4.43 -8.19 -6.55
CA GLN A 330 5.60 -8.30 -7.43
C GLN A 330 6.17 -9.73 -7.56
N TYR A 331 5.94 -10.60 -6.56
CA TYR A 331 6.61 -11.89 -6.45
C TYR A 331 5.67 -13.09 -6.52
N ARG A 332 4.36 -12.85 -6.70
CA ARG A 332 3.34 -13.89 -6.67
C ARG A 332 3.29 -14.69 -7.98
N ASP A 333 2.85 -15.95 -7.87
CA ASP A 333 2.35 -16.68 -9.04
C ASP A 333 1.04 -16.04 -9.53
N ASP A 334 0.68 -16.28 -10.78
CA ASP A 334 -0.61 -15.87 -11.33
C ASP A 334 -1.79 -16.36 -10.47
N GLN A 335 -2.92 -15.67 -10.49
CA GLN A 335 -4.12 -16.09 -9.78
C GLN A 335 -4.62 -17.43 -10.37
N ALA A 336 -4.87 -18.37 -9.48
CA ALA A 336 -5.38 -19.68 -9.89
C ALA A 336 -6.75 -19.59 -10.57
N ASN A 337 -7.05 -20.52 -11.45
CA ASN A 337 -8.35 -20.65 -12.10
C ASN A 337 -8.80 -19.41 -12.89
N GLY A 338 -7.87 -18.55 -13.30
CA GLY A 338 -8.12 -17.34 -14.07
C GLY A 338 -8.73 -16.20 -13.27
N ASP A 339 -8.36 -16.07 -11.99
CA ASP A 339 -8.77 -15.01 -11.08
C ASP A 339 -10.26 -15.01 -10.67
N GLY A 340 -10.64 -14.03 -9.81
CA GLY A 340 -11.99 -13.82 -9.29
C GLY A 340 -12.37 -14.78 -8.17
N THR A 341 -13.67 -14.86 -7.87
CA THR A 341 -14.20 -15.74 -6.82
C THR A 341 -14.55 -17.11 -7.41
N LYS A 342 -13.75 -18.13 -7.09
CA LYS A 342 -13.80 -19.47 -7.68
C LYS A 342 -13.80 -20.57 -6.62
N PRO A 343 -14.25 -21.80 -6.95
CA PRO A 343 -13.96 -22.97 -6.13
C PRO A 343 -12.46 -23.23 -6.07
N GLN A 344 -11.99 -23.82 -4.98
CA GLN A 344 -10.62 -24.34 -4.94
C GLN A 344 -10.48 -25.55 -5.89
N THR A 345 -9.31 -25.65 -6.52
CA THR A 345 -8.93 -26.70 -7.46
C THR A 345 -7.54 -27.22 -7.11
N PRO A 346 -7.07 -28.31 -7.72
CA PRO A 346 -5.69 -28.75 -7.57
C PRO A 346 -4.67 -27.65 -7.88
N GLU A 347 -4.98 -26.73 -8.80
CA GLU A 347 -4.12 -25.57 -9.11
C GLU A 347 -4.01 -24.62 -7.92
N SER A 348 -5.13 -24.14 -7.35
CA SER A 348 -5.10 -23.21 -6.19
C SER A 348 -4.53 -23.84 -4.92
N LEU A 349 -4.53 -25.17 -4.84
CA LEU A 349 -4.02 -25.95 -3.71
C LEU A 349 -2.59 -26.48 -3.93
N ASP A 350 -1.94 -26.20 -5.07
CA ASP A 350 -0.59 -26.67 -5.35
C ASP A 350 0.39 -26.20 -4.25
N PRO A 351 1.10 -27.12 -3.58
CA PRO A 351 2.05 -26.78 -2.50
C PRO A 351 3.21 -25.90 -2.95
N LYS A 352 3.48 -25.81 -4.24
CA LYS A 352 4.53 -24.97 -4.80
C LYS A 352 4.11 -23.51 -4.99
N ARG A 353 2.80 -23.22 -4.98
CA ARG A 353 2.32 -21.85 -5.19
C ARG A 353 2.81 -20.91 -4.11
N THR A 354 3.18 -19.72 -4.56
CA THR A 354 3.66 -18.66 -3.69
C THR A 354 3.00 -17.32 -3.97
N LEU A 355 2.74 -16.58 -2.92
CA LEU A 355 2.32 -15.18 -2.93
C LEU A 355 3.53 -14.25 -2.71
N LEU A 356 4.43 -14.67 -1.82
CA LEU A 356 5.55 -13.84 -1.37
C LEU A 356 6.82 -14.06 -2.22
N GLY A 357 6.89 -15.13 -3.00
CA GLY A 357 8.14 -15.59 -3.58
C GLY A 357 9.11 -16.13 -2.52
N SER A 358 10.08 -16.92 -2.93
CA SER A 358 10.98 -17.62 -2.01
C SER A 358 11.89 -16.69 -1.21
N GLU A 359 12.35 -15.58 -1.79
CA GLU A 359 13.28 -14.65 -1.14
C GLU A 359 12.58 -13.85 -0.04
N GLN A 360 11.41 -13.30 -0.32
CA GLN A 360 10.63 -12.56 0.67
C GLN A 360 10.10 -13.49 1.78
N GLU A 361 9.63 -14.70 1.45
CA GLU A 361 9.19 -15.68 2.45
C GLU A 361 10.34 -16.03 3.41
N LYS A 362 11.55 -16.30 2.90
CA LYS A 362 12.74 -16.56 3.71
C LYS A 362 13.12 -15.35 4.58
N TRP A 363 13.05 -14.15 4.02
CA TRP A 363 13.31 -12.92 4.75
C TRP A 363 12.30 -12.73 5.89
N LEU A 364 11.02 -12.94 5.62
CA LEU A 364 9.95 -12.87 6.63
C LEU A 364 10.21 -13.84 7.79
N PHE A 365 10.49 -15.11 7.49
CA PHE A 365 10.76 -16.12 8.51
C PHE A 365 12.01 -15.81 9.33
N THR A 366 13.05 -15.28 8.69
CA THR A 366 14.27 -14.85 9.38
C THR A 366 13.99 -13.71 10.37
N ASN A 367 13.17 -12.76 9.99
CA ASN A 367 12.82 -11.62 10.84
C ASN A 367 11.91 -12.04 11.99
N LEU A 368 10.90 -12.86 11.73
CA LEU A 368 10.03 -13.42 12.79
C LEU A 368 10.82 -14.26 13.81
N GLU A 369 11.80 -15.04 13.35
CA GLU A 369 12.64 -15.84 14.22
C GLU A 369 13.56 -15.00 15.13
N LYS A 370 14.07 -13.89 14.62
CA LYS A 370 14.96 -12.99 15.35
C LYS A 370 14.24 -11.97 16.23
N SER A 371 12.95 -11.78 16.00
CA SER A 371 12.17 -10.77 16.71
C SER A 371 12.04 -11.13 18.20
N ALA A 372 12.45 -10.19 19.05
CA ALA A 372 12.20 -10.21 20.49
C ALA A 372 11.13 -9.20 20.90
N CYS A 373 10.35 -8.69 19.95
CA CYS A 373 9.33 -7.70 20.21
C CYS A 373 8.07 -8.32 20.83
N HIS A 374 7.34 -7.50 21.57
CA HIS A 374 6.04 -7.89 22.11
C HIS A 374 5.03 -8.26 21.02
N TRP A 375 5.10 -7.59 19.87
CA TRP A 375 4.22 -7.82 18.73
C TRP A 375 5.00 -7.99 17.43
N ASN A 376 4.58 -8.94 16.60
CA ASN A 376 5.05 -9.13 15.23
C ASN A 376 3.93 -8.75 14.25
N VAL A 377 4.15 -7.74 13.45
CA VAL A 377 3.12 -7.16 12.56
C VAL A 377 3.43 -7.50 11.12
N LEU A 378 2.52 -8.17 10.44
CA LEU A 378 2.55 -8.33 8.99
C LEU A 378 1.68 -7.22 8.39
N ALA A 379 2.30 -6.14 7.90
CA ALA A 379 1.61 -5.06 7.22
C ALA A 379 1.57 -5.40 5.73
N GLN A 380 0.38 -5.75 5.22
CA GLN A 380 0.23 -6.31 3.88
C GLN A 380 -1.12 -5.91 3.26
N GLN A 381 -1.37 -6.26 2.00
CA GLN A 381 -2.44 -5.72 1.20
C GLN A 381 -3.73 -6.54 1.35
N ILE A 382 -3.69 -7.82 1.02
CA ILE A 382 -4.84 -8.68 0.71
C ILE A 382 -5.28 -9.56 1.88
N PHE A 383 -6.53 -10.02 1.88
CA PHE A 383 -7.14 -10.78 2.98
C PHE A 383 -6.37 -12.06 3.30
N PHE A 384 -5.89 -12.19 4.55
CA PHE A 384 -5.04 -13.30 5.00
C PHE A 384 -5.86 -14.50 5.49
N ALA A 385 -6.82 -14.32 6.40
CA ALA A 385 -7.66 -15.40 6.91
C ALA A 385 -8.54 -16.01 5.79
N PRO A 386 -8.92 -17.28 5.84
CA PRO A 386 -9.85 -17.85 4.87
C PRO A 386 -11.19 -17.09 4.86
N ARG A 387 -11.73 -16.86 3.67
CA ARG A 387 -13.05 -16.23 3.53
C ARG A 387 -13.89 -16.97 2.50
N LYS A 388 -14.79 -17.83 3.00
CA LYS A 388 -15.70 -18.63 2.19
C LYS A 388 -16.88 -17.79 1.73
N PHE A 389 -17.18 -17.89 0.44
CA PHE A 389 -18.38 -17.38 -0.21
C PHE A 389 -19.20 -18.54 -0.78
N GLY A 390 -20.27 -18.23 -1.51
CA GLY A 390 -21.11 -19.22 -2.14
C GLY A 390 -22.06 -19.91 -1.17
N THR A 391 -22.18 -21.22 -1.26
CA THR A 391 -22.98 -22.05 -0.34
C THR A 391 -22.09 -23.03 0.40
N VAL A 392 -22.58 -23.58 1.53
CA VAL A 392 -21.84 -24.59 2.30
C VAL A 392 -21.45 -25.79 1.42
N ALA A 393 -22.36 -26.22 0.49
CA ALA A 393 -22.11 -27.34 -0.41
C ALA A 393 -21.20 -26.99 -1.61
N LYS A 394 -21.09 -25.71 -1.97
CA LYS A 394 -20.27 -25.21 -3.07
C LYS A 394 -19.57 -23.92 -2.65
N PRO A 395 -18.58 -24.03 -1.78
CA PRO A 395 -17.81 -22.86 -1.35
C PRO A 395 -16.97 -22.30 -2.49
N THR A 396 -16.83 -20.97 -2.53
CA THR A 396 -15.94 -20.26 -3.42
C THR A 396 -15.04 -19.33 -2.62
N TYR A 397 -13.92 -18.93 -3.19
CA TYR A 397 -12.86 -18.16 -2.53
C TYR A 397 -12.29 -17.14 -3.50
N SER A 398 -11.79 -16.02 -3.01
CA SER A 398 -11.05 -15.08 -3.86
C SER A 398 -9.69 -15.67 -4.25
N MET A 399 -9.46 -15.81 -5.55
CA MET A 399 -8.17 -16.30 -6.05
C MET A 399 -7.07 -15.23 -5.97
N ASP A 400 -7.44 -13.97 -5.83
CA ASP A 400 -6.49 -12.87 -5.65
C ASP A 400 -6.02 -12.71 -4.19
N ALA A 401 -6.82 -13.15 -3.20
CA ALA A 401 -6.46 -13.17 -1.78
C ALA A 401 -5.56 -14.38 -1.43
N TRP A 402 -5.14 -14.50 -0.16
CA TRP A 402 -4.38 -15.66 0.33
C TRP A 402 -5.11 -17.00 0.13
N ASP A 403 -6.40 -16.97 -0.13
CA ASP A 403 -7.19 -18.16 -0.48
C ASP A 403 -6.81 -18.76 -1.84
N GLY A 404 -6.26 -17.97 -2.76
CA GLY A 404 -5.66 -18.45 -4.00
C GLY A 404 -4.25 -19.04 -3.82
N TYR A 405 -3.66 -18.88 -2.63
CA TYR A 405 -2.29 -19.26 -2.29
C TYR A 405 -2.23 -20.00 -0.94
N THR A 406 -3.17 -20.93 -0.74
CA THR A 406 -3.37 -21.62 0.55
C THR A 406 -2.11 -22.29 1.08
N ALA A 407 -1.29 -22.87 0.20
CA ALA A 407 -0.03 -23.49 0.58
C ALA A 407 0.97 -22.49 1.17
N ASN A 408 1.06 -21.29 0.60
CA ASN A 408 1.94 -20.24 1.14
C ASN A 408 1.42 -19.71 2.49
N ARG A 409 0.10 -19.47 2.61
CA ARG A 409 -0.52 -19.13 3.89
C ARG A 409 -0.22 -20.19 4.96
N GLN A 410 -0.38 -21.47 4.62
CA GLN A 410 -0.14 -22.56 5.55
C GLN A 410 1.33 -22.60 6.00
N ARG A 411 2.30 -22.40 5.09
CA ARG A 411 3.72 -22.31 5.47
C ARG A 411 4.00 -21.19 6.47
N VAL A 412 3.34 -20.04 6.32
CA VAL A 412 3.44 -18.92 7.30
C VAL A 412 2.86 -19.34 8.65
N ILE A 413 1.68 -19.94 8.67
CA ILE A 413 1.01 -20.43 9.89
C ILE A 413 1.87 -21.50 10.59
N ASP A 414 2.35 -22.49 9.84
CA ASP A 414 3.19 -23.58 10.36
C ASP A 414 4.48 -23.04 10.98
N PHE A 415 5.07 -22.00 10.35
CA PHE A 415 6.26 -21.35 10.91
C PHE A 415 5.95 -20.66 12.25
N ILE A 416 4.85 -19.90 12.32
CA ILE A 416 4.39 -19.22 13.54
C ILE A 416 4.11 -20.24 14.64
N GLU A 417 3.43 -21.34 14.32
CA GLU A 417 3.12 -22.42 15.26
C GLU A 417 4.40 -23.11 15.76
N LYS A 418 5.30 -23.51 14.84
CA LYS A 418 6.58 -24.13 15.15
C LYS A 418 7.44 -23.27 16.08
N LYS A 419 7.43 -21.95 15.88
CA LYS A 419 8.16 -21.00 16.72
C LYS A 419 7.39 -20.59 17.97
N LYS A 420 6.18 -21.11 18.16
CA LYS A 420 5.28 -20.82 19.30
C LYS A 420 4.99 -19.34 19.48
N LEU A 421 4.92 -18.60 18.37
CA LEU A 421 4.53 -17.20 18.40
C LEU A 421 3.01 -17.12 18.68
N ASP A 422 2.60 -16.15 19.50
CA ASP A 422 1.19 -15.88 19.87
C ASP A 422 0.85 -14.38 19.80
N ASN A 423 1.73 -13.64 19.14
CA ASN A 423 1.79 -12.18 19.11
C ASN A 423 1.77 -11.64 17.68
N VAL A 424 1.21 -12.40 16.73
CA VAL A 424 1.19 -12.00 15.33
C VAL A 424 -0.06 -11.19 15.02
N ILE A 425 0.14 -10.01 14.47
CA ILE A 425 -0.94 -9.13 13.98
C ILE A 425 -0.80 -8.97 12.47
N VAL A 426 -1.87 -9.21 11.75
CA VAL A 426 -1.94 -8.94 10.30
C VAL A 426 -2.77 -7.68 10.08
N LEU A 427 -2.21 -6.71 9.38
CA LEU A 427 -2.91 -5.52 8.91
C LEU A 427 -3.17 -5.68 7.41
N THR A 428 -4.42 -5.46 7.01
CA THR A 428 -4.90 -5.77 5.65
C THR A 428 -5.73 -4.61 5.09
N GLY A 429 -5.66 -4.38 3.77
CA GLY A 429 -6.44 -3.43 2.98
C GLY A 429 -7.34 -4.09 1.94
N ASP A 430 -7.26 -3.65 0.68
CA ASP A 430 -7.81 -4.23 -0.57
C ASP A 430 -9.35 -4.37 -0.65
N VAL A 431 -9.99 -4.97 0.32
CA VAL A 431 -11.39 -5.43 0.20
C VAL A 431 -12.46 -4.37 0.45
N HIS A 432 -12.09 -3.11 0.62
CA HIS A 432 -12.96 -1.95 0.78
C HIS A 432 -14.02 -2.11 1.89
N ALA A 433 -13.70 -2.88 2.93
CA ALA A 433 -14.58 -3.09 4.08
C ALA A 433 -13.75 -3.45 5.31
N ASN A 434 -14.26 -3.09 6.48
CA ASN A 434 -13.67 -3.46 7.75
C ASN A 434 -14.02 -4.91 8.12
N TRP A 435 -13.01 -5.68 8.55
CA TRP A 435 -13.19 -7.01 9.14
C TRP A 435 -12.26 -7.19 10.32
N ALA A 436 -12.63 -8.10 11.21
CA ALA A 436 -11.77 -8.56 12.29
C ALA A 436 -11.81 -10.09 12.36
N SER A 437 -10.64 -10.73 12.46
CA SER A 437 -10.51 -12.18 12.45
C SER A 437 -9.51 -12.67 13.50
N ASN A 438 -9.86 -13.73 14.22
CA ASN A 438 -8.86 -14.53 14.94
C ASN A 438 -8.06 -15.37 13.95
N LEU A 439 -6.76 -15.47 14.14
CA LEU A 439 -5.88 -16.34 13.37
C LEU A 439 -5.67 -17.66 14.11
N HIS A 440 -6.16 -18.73 13.52
CA HIS A 440 -6.06 -20.09 14.04
C HIS A 440 -4.92 -20.87 13.37
N THR A 441 -4.32 -21.82 14.08
CA THR A 441 -3.38 -22.78 13.46
C THR A 441 -4.07 -23.71 12.48
N ASP A 442 -5.36 -23.98 12.70
CA ASP A 442 -6.23 -24.74 11.80
C ASP A 442 -7.62 -24.08 11.72
N PHE A 443 -7.92 -23.42 10.63
CA PHE A 443 -9.22 -22.78 10.41
C PHE A 443 -10.40 -23.77 10.18
N ALA A 444 -10.11 -25.06 9.98
CA ALA A 444 -11.14 -26.10 9.97
C ALA A 444 -11.54 -26.53 11.38
N ASN A 445 -10.67 -26.28 12.36
CA ASN A 445 -10.87 -26.57 13.79
C ASN A 445 -10.75 -25.28 14.61
N LEU A 446 -11.85 -24.62 14.90
CA LEU A 446 -11.86 -23.37 15.67
C LEU A 446 -11.47 -23.54 17.17
N ASN A 447 -11.30 -24.77 17.64
CA ASN A 447 -10.69 -25.04 18.94
C ASN A 447 -9.17 -25.15 18.85
N SER A 448 -8.58 -25.04 17.64
CA SER A 448 -7.13 -24.98 17.49
C SER A 448 -6.58 -23.70 18.11
N ARG A 449 -5.26 -23.70 18.34
CA ARG A 449 -4.59 -22.57 18.98
C ARG A 449 -4.78 -21.29 18.17
N ILE A 450 -5.12 -20.19 18.85
CA ILE A 450 -5.11 -18.83 18.29
C ILE A 450 -3.68 -18.29 18.38
N ILE A 451 -3.13 -17.87 17.24
CA ILE A 451 -1.75 -17.39 17.09
C ILE A 451 -1.66 -15.88 16.87
N GLY A 452 -2.80 -15.23 16.70
CA GLY A 452 -2.83 -13.80 16.40
C GLY A 452 -4.20 -13.30 16.01
N ALA A 453 -4.21 -12.10 15.44
CA ALA A 453 -5.41 -11.46 14.92
C ALA A 453 -5.13 -10.78 13.55
N GLU A 454 -6.13 -10.74 12.70
CA GLU A 454 -6.13 -9.92 11.49
C GLU A 454 -7.13 -8.78 11.64
N PHE A 455 -6.66 -7.55 11.37
CA PHE A 455 -7.46 -6.35 11.29
C PHE A 455 -7.46 -5.85 9.85
N VAL A 456 -8.60 -5.94 9.20
CA VAL A 456 -8.79 -5.47 7.83
C VAL A 456 -9.42 -4.08 7.88
N GLY A 457 -8.70 -3.10 7.34
CA GLY A 457 -9.20 -1.73 7.22
C GLY A 457 -10.05 -1.56 5.98
N THR A 458 -11.06 -0.72 6.10
CA THR A 458 -11.84 -0.26 4.95
C THR A 458 -11.03 0.69 4.09
N SER A 459 -11.58 1.06 2.92
CA SER A 459 -11.03 2.10 2.05
C SER A 459 -11.23 3.51 2.60
N ILE A 460 -10.36 4.43 2.18
CA ILE A 460 -10.56 5.88 2.37
C ILE A 460 -11.79 6.35 1.58
N THR A 461 -11.92 5.92 0.32
CA THR A 461 -13.02 6.34 -0.57
C THR A 461 -13.50 5.26 -1.53
N SER A 462 -12.65 4.25 -1.84
CA SER A 462 -12.98 3.25 -2.86
C SER A 462 -14.30 2.55 -2.56
N GLY A 463 -15.20 2.49 -3.56
CA GLY A 463 -16.56 1.99 -3.42
C GLY A 463 -17.59 3.06 -3.06
N GLY A 464 -17.20 4.34 -2.90
CA GLY A 464 -18.10 5.44 -2.54
C GLY A 464 -18.66 5.32 -1.13
N ASN A 465 -19.90 5.79 -0.89
CA ASN A 465 -20.52 5.64 0.41
C ASN A 465 -20.73 4.17 0.76
N GLY A 466 -20.39 3.80 1.97
CA GLY A 466 -20.57 2.46 2.50
C GLY A 466 -21.92 2.24 3.19
N ALA A 467 -22.04 1.12 3.88
CA ALA A 467 -23.17 0.76 4.72
C ALA A 467 -22.69 0.04 5.98
N ASP A 468 -23.56 -0.10 6.98
CA ASP A 468 -23.20 -0.86 8.18
C ASP A 468 -23.01 -2.36 7.87
N LYS A 469 -23.83 -2.90 6.98
CA LYS A 469 -23.80 -4.27 6.48
C LYS A 469 -24.14 -4.30 4.99
N ARG A 470 -23.63 -5.32 4.29
CA ARG A 470 -24.07 -5.73 2.95
C ARG A 470 -25.15 -6.83 3.08
N ALA A 471 -25.93 -7.07 2.03
CA ALA A 471 -27.00 -8.06 2.03
C ALA A 471 -26.54 -9.49 2.36
N ASP A 472 -25.30 -9.82 2.01
CA ASP A 472 -24.70 -11.14 2.22
C ASP A 472 -23.85 -11.25 3.50
N THR A 473 -23.72 -10.18 4.28
CA THR A 473 -22.82 -10.11 5.45
C THR A 473 -23.11 -11.21 6.46
N ASP A 474 -24.36 -11.37 6.88
CA ASP A 474 -24.71 -12.36 7.92
C ASP A 474 -24.48 -13.80 7.41
N LYS A 475 -24.69 -14.04 6.10
CA LYS A 475 -24.38 -15.32 5.47
C LYS A 475 -22.87 -15.58 5.48
N ILE A 476 -22.05 -14.60 5.11
CA ILE A 476 -20.59 -14.75 5.10
C ILE A 476 -20.08 -15.01 6.52
N LEU A 477 -20.50 -14.22 7.50
CA LEU A 477 -20.10 -14.40 8.89
C LEU A 477 -20.50 -15.79 9.43
N SER A 478 -21.71 -16.28 9.12
CA SER A 478 -22.16 -17.61 9.55
C SER A 478 -21.34 -18.76 8.97
N GLN A 479 -20.75 -18.58 7.78
CA GLN A 479 -19.89 -19.57 7.12
C GLN A 479 -18.43 -19.45 7.52
N ASN A 480 -18.04 -18.37 8.17
CA ASN A 480 -16.68 -18.04 8.57
C ASN A 480 -16.63 -17.58 10.04
N PRO A 481 -16.89 -18.46 11.00
CA PRO A 481 -17.08 -18.07 12.41
C PRO A 481 -15.80 -17.52 13.09
N HIS A 482 -14.64 -17.61 12.47
CA HIS A 482 -13.42 -16.91 12.88
C HIS A 482 -13.43 -15.41 12.55
N LEU A 483 -14.30 -14.99 11.60
CA LEU A 483 -14.57 -13.58 11.30
C LEU A 483 -15.59 -13.05 12.30
N THR A 484 -15.19 -12.11 13.14
CA THR A 484 -16.02 -11.63 14.26
C THR A 484 -16.71 -10.31 14.00
N PHE A 485 -16.32 -9.59 12.94
CA PHE A 485 -16.82 -8.26 12.63
C PHE A 485 -16.83 -7.99 11.12
N PHE A 486 -17.80 -7.20 10.71
CA PHE A 486 -17.91 -6.58 9.39
C PHE A 486 -18.50 -5.18 9.48
N ASN A 487 -17.98 -4.27 8.69
CA ASN A 487 -18.57 -2.96 8.44
C ASN A 487 -18.08 -2.40 7.09
N ASP A 488 -18.97 -1.79 6.31
CA ASP A 488 -18.67 -1.30 4.96
C ASP A 488 -18.57 0.23 4.86
N TYR A 489 -18.59 0.97 5.96
CA TYR A 489 -18.34 2.42 5.92
C TYR A 489 -16.88 2.72 5.64
N ARG A 490 -16.63 3.91 5.06
CA ARG A 490 -15.27 4.39 4.70
C ARG A 490 -14.57 4.99 5.91
N GLY A 491 -13.23 4.96 5.89
CA GLY A 491 -12.43 5.51 6.98
C GLY A 491 -11.04 4.90 7.09
N TYR A 492 -10.59 4.67 8.31
CA TYR A 492 -9.28 4.07 8.62
C TYR A 492 -9.34 3.30 9.95
N VAL A 493 -8.31 2.55 10.26
CA VAL A 493 -8.18 1.89 11.56
C VAL A 493 -7.09 2.58 12.37
N ARG A 494 -7.43 2.99 13.60
CA ARG A 494 -6.46 3.49 14.58
C ARG A 494 -6.09 2.35 15.52
N CYS A 495 -4.78 2.10 15.66
CA CYS A 495 -4.25 1.11 16.59
C CYS A 495 -3.59 1.81 17.78
N THR A 496 -3.96 1.36 19.00
CA THR A 496 -3.28 1.73 20.25
C THR A 496 -2.70 0.47 20.86
N VAL A 497 -1.38 0.43 21.02
CA VAL A 497 -0.63 -0.78 21.34
C VAL A 497 0.16 -0.58 22.63
N THR A 498 0.05 -1.55 23.51
CA THR A 498 0.89 -1.69 24.71
C THR A 498 1.60 -3.06 24.68
N PRO A 499 2.53 -3.37 25.60
CA PRO A 499 3.15 -4.70 25.66
C PRO A 499 2.15 -5.86 25.74
N ASP A 500 0.98 -5.66 26.35
CA ASP A 500 0.00 -6.71 26.64
C ASP A 500 -1.25 -6.67 25.77
N ILE A 501 -1.58 -5.49 25.18
CA ILE A 501 -2.83 -5.28 24.48
C ILE A 501 -2.58 -4.61 23.15
N TRP A 502 -3.12 -5.19 22.08
CA TRP A 502 -3.33 -4.54 20.78
C TRP A 502 -4.80 -4.14 20.66
N GLN A 503 -5.09 -2.85 20.60
CA GLN A 503 -6.43 -2.33 20.35
C GLN A 503 -6.52 -1.76 18.95
N ALA A 504 -7.55 -2.15 18.19
CA ALA A 504 -7.91 -1.61 16.90
C ALA A 504 -9.27 -0.91 16.98
N ASP A 505 -9.30 0.38 16.65
CA ASP A 505 -10.50 1.22 16.59
C ASP A 505 -10.87 1.45 15.12
N TYR A 506 -12.00 0.93 14.68
CA TYR A 506 -12.53 1.14 13.34
C TYR A 506 -13.19 2.53 13.26
N ARG A 507 -12.45 3.47 12.70
CA ARG A 507 -12.83 4.88 12.55
C ARG A 507 -13.56 5.05 11.22
N VAL A 508 -14.85 5.33 11.23
CA VAL A 508 -15.68 5.34 10.04
C VAL A 508 -16.47 6.63 9.88
N MET A 509 -16.82 6.93 8.64
CA MET A 509 -17.64 8.08 8.24
C MET A 509 -18.90 7.60 7.53
N PRO A 510 -20.05 8.29 7.73
CA PRO A 510 -21.33 7.91 7.12
C PRO A 510 -21.35 8.08 5.60
N PHE A 511 -20.55 9.01 5.07
CA PHE A 511 -20.44 9.29 3.63
C PHE A 511 -19.06 9.87 3.28
N VAL A 512 -18.69 9.77 2.02
CA VAL A 512 -17.47 10.34 1.42
C VAL A 512 -17.78 11.13 0.14
N THR A 513 -19.01 11.10 -0.33
CA THR A 513 -19.45 11.79 -1.55
C THR A 513 -19.55 13.30 -1.40
N GLU A 514 -19.47 13.80 -0.18
CA GLU A 514 -19.45 15.22 0.17
C GLU A 514 -18.37 15.48 1.21
N PRO A 515 -17.78 16.69 1.26
CA PRO A 515 -16.89 17.09 2.35
C PRO A 515 -17.61 17.19 3.70
N GLY A 516 -16.84 17.11 4.81
CA GLY A 516 -17.33 17.47 6.15
C GLY A 516 -18.07 16.35 6.89
N ALA A 517 -18.01 15.11 6.42
CA ALA A 517 -18.52 13.95 7.16
C ALA A 517 -17.82 13.84 8.54
N GLU A 518 -18.61 13.61 9.59
CA GLU A 518 -18.07 13.34 10.93
C GLU A 518 -17.47 11.93 10.99
N ILE A 519 -16.44 11.76 11.84
CA ILE A 519 -15.84 10.45 12.10
C ILE A 519 -16.29 9.89 13.43
N LEU A 520 -16.59 8.60 13.47
CA LEU A 520 -16.92 7.90 14.70
C LEU A 520 -16.15 6.57 14.81
N THR A 521 -16.00 6.07 16.03
CA THR A 521 -15.51 4.70 16.25
C THR A 521 -16.68 3.74 16.17
N ARG A 522 -16.77 2.95 15.08
CA ARG A 522 -17.86 2.00 14.87
C ARG A 522 -17.74 0.80 15.78
N ALA A 523 -16.54 0.28 15.94
CA ALA A 523 -16.20 -0.82 16.82
C ALA A 523 -14.76 -0.70 17.30
N SER A 524 -14.45 -1.29 18.44
CA SER A 524 -13.10 -1.44 18.96
C SER A 524 -12.88 -2.88 19.38
N PHE A 525 -11.77 -3.48 18.96
CA PHE A 525 -11.37 -4.82 19.32
C PHE A 525 -10.03 -4.79 20.04
N GLN A 526 -9.92 -5.62 21.08
CA GLN A 526 -8.66 -5.88 21.76
C GLN A 526 -8.22 -7.33 21.53
N TYR A 527 -6.96 -7.51 21.17
CA TYR A 527 -6.29 -8.79 21.18
C TYR A 527 -5.25 -8.83 22.29
N LYS A 528 -5.27 -9.91 23.07
CA LYS A 528 -4.30 -10.22 24.13
C LYS A 528 -3.63 -11.55 23.82
N LYS A 529 -2.37 -11.70 24.24
CA LYS A 529 -1.58 -12.93 24.05
C LYS A 529 -1.94 -14.01 25.10
N ASP A 530 -3.23 -14.21 25.36
CA ASP A 530 -3.75 -15.16 26.33
C ASP A 530 -4.43 -16.38 25.69
N GLY A 531 -4.37 -16.48 24.35
CA GLY A 531 -4.95 -17.56 23.57
C GLY A 531 -6.47 -17.55 23.46
N LYS A 532 -7.15 -16.53 24.02
CA LYS A 532 -8.63 -16.45 24.03
C LYS A 532 -9.20 -15.72 22.79
N GLY A 533 -8.30 -15.13 21.97
CA GLY A 533 -8.69 -14.38 20.80
C GLY A 533 -9.09 -12.94 21.09
N MET A 534 -9.70 -12.32 20.08
CA MET A 534 -10.14 -10.92 20.18
C MET A 534 -11.39 -10.77 21.04
N THR A 535 -11.46 -9.64 21.74
CA THR A 535 -12.64 -9.20 22.47
C THR A 535 -13.11 -7.87 21.91
N GLU A 536 -14.38 -7.78 21.57
CA GLU A 536 -15.02 -6.51 21.25
C GLU A 536 -15.24 -5.71 22.54
N VAL A 537 -14.67 -4.50 22.61
CA VAL A 537 -14.69 -3.68 23.83
C VAL A 537 -15.58 -2.44 23.69
N LYS A 538 -15.95 -2.06 22.47
CA LYS A 538 -16.84 -0.94 22.20
C LYS A 538 -17.62 -1.16 20.92
N VAL A 539 -18.92 -1.01 20.98
CA VAL A 539 -19.83 -0.95 19.83
C VAL A 539 -20.56 0.38 19.86
N ASN A 540 -20.42 1.17 18.80
CA ASN A 540 -21.26 2.34 18.59
C ASN A 540 -22.21 2.04 17.43
N ASN A 541 -23.49 2.08 17.71
CA ASN A 541 -24.47 2.09 16.62
C ASN A 541 -24.34 3.40 15.86
N VAL A 542 -24.20 3.32 14.55
CA VAL A 542 -24.35 4.50 13.68
C VAL A 542 -25.75 5.05 13.89
N PRO A 543 -25.92 6.37 14.08
CA PRO A 543 -27.27 6.95 14.21
C PRO A 543 -28.17 6.47 13.08
N ARG A 544 -29.33 5.92 13.42
CA ARG A 544 -30.30 5.33 12.48
C ARG A 544 -30.89 6.31 11.44
N GLY A 545 -30.42 7.56 11.40
CA GLY A 545 -30.89 8.60 10.48
C GLY A 545 -30.48 8.42 9.01
N LEU A 546 -29.48 7.58 8.72
CA LEU A 546 -29.05 7.24 7.36
C LEU A 546 -29.61 5.86 6.96
N LYS A 547 -30.93 5.76 6.87
CA LYS A 547 -31.55 4.65 6.13
C LYS A 547 -31.23 4.84 4.65
N ILE A 548 -30.24 4.10 4.16
CA ILE A 548 -30.15 3.83 2.73
C ILE A 548 -31.42 3.06 2.40
N SER A 549 -32.26 3.61 1.50
CA SER A 549 -33.49 2.93 1.08
C SER A 549 -33.14 1.56 0.49
N LYS A 550 -34.04 0.58 0.59
CA LYS A 550 -33.85 -0.73 -0.08
C LYS A 550 -33.55 -0.58 -1.58
N GLU A 551 -34.07 0.45 -2.23
CA GLU A 551 -33.83 0.79 -3.63
C GLU A 551 -32.37 1.14 -3.90
N VAL A 552 -31.69 1.91 -3.02
CA VAL A 552 -30.26 2.25 -3.15
C VAL A 552 -29.39 1.01 -2.92
N GLU A 553 -29.80 0.08 -2.06
CA GLU A 553 -29.07 -1.16 -1.80
C GLU A 553 -29.23 -2.16 -2.97
N GLU A 554 -30.41 -2.24 -3.56
CA GLU A 554 -30.67 -3.03 -4.76
C GLU A 554 -29.97 -2.44 -6.00
N ASP A 555 -29.93 -1.11 -6.14
CA ASP A 555 -29.19 -0.43 -7.20
C ASP A 555 -27.68 -0.56 -7.03
N ARG A 556 -27.16 -0.61 -5.79
CA ARG A 556 -25.77 -0.94 -5.49
C ARG A 556 -25.38 -2.35 -5.95
N MET A 557 -26.20 -3.34 -5.67
CA MET A 557 -25.97 -4.72 -6.11
C MET A 557 -26.04 -4.85 -7.63
N ARG A 558 -26.98 -4.12 -8.27
CA ARG A 558 -27.08 -4.05 -9.73
C ARG A 558 -25.90 -3.29 -10.36
N ALA A 559 -25.41 -2.23 -9.73
CA ALA A 559 -24.28 -1.45 -10.22
C ALA A 559 -22.96 -2.24 -10.10
N HIS A 560 -22.73 -2.95 -8.97
CA HIS A 560 -21.60 -3.86 -8.83
C HIS A 560 -21.64 -5.00 -9.85
N GLY A 561 -22.80 -5.63 -10.04
CA GLY A 561 -23.00 -6.65 -11.08
C GLY A 561 -22.81 -6.09 -12.48
N LYS A 562 -23.33 -4.90 -12.77
CA LYS A 562 -23.21 -4.24 -14.09
C LYS A 562 -21.82 -3.69 -14.35
N ALA A 563 -21.10 -3.20 -13.35
CA ALA A 563 -19.72 -2.75 -13.49
C ALA A 563 -18.81 -3.95 -13.80
N HIS A 564 -19.01 -5.06 -13.10
CA HIS A 564 -18.30 -6.31 -13.38
C HIS A 564 -18.67 -6.90 -14.75
N GLU A 565 -19.97 -6.92 -15.12
CA GLU A 565 -20.41 -7.33 -16.47
C GLU A 565 -19.90 -6.40 -17.58
N LYS A 566 -19.86 -5.10 -17.33
CA LYS A 566 -19.36 -4.10 -18.31
C LYS A 566 -17.85 -4.18 -18.47
N GLN A 567 -17.11 -4.46 -17.38
CA GLN A 567 -15.69 -4.80 -17.45
C GLN A 567 -15.46 -6.10 -18.23
N GLU A 568 -16.24 -7.15 -17.94
CA GLU A 568 -16.15 -8.42 -18.67
C GLU A 568 -16.56 -8.31 -20.15
N LEU A 569 -17.53 -7.45 -20.48
CA LEU A 569 -17.92 -7.16 -21.87
C LEU A 569 -16.86 -6.34 -22.61
N LYS A 570 -16.30 -5.29 -22.00
CA LYS A 570 -15.17 -4.53 -22.57
C LYS A 570 -13.91 -5.38 -22.74
N LYS A 571 -13.66 -6.32 -21.82
CA LYS A 571 -12.58 -7.32 -21.94
C LYS A 571 -12.81 -8.22 -23.16
N LYS A 572 -14.06 -8.67 -23.40
CA LYS A 572 -14.42 -9.49 -24.57
C LYS A 572 -14.33 -8.73 -25.90
N GLU A 573 -14.69 -7.45 -25.91
CA GLU A 573 -14.59 -6.59 -27.11
C GLU A 573 -13.13 -6.26 -27.47
N LYS A 574 -12.25 -6.03 -26.46
CA LYS A 574 -10.80 -5.84 -26.67
C LYS A 574 -10.07 -7.11 -27.17
N VAL A 575 -10.64 -8.28 -26.96
CA VAL A 575 -10.07 -9.58 -27.42
C VAL A 575 -10.52 -9.90 -28.85
N GLN A 576 -11.56 -9.24 -29.38
CA GLN A 576 -12.07 -9.44 -30.74
C GLN A 576 -11.56 -8.39 -31.75
N GLN A 577 -10.85 -7.37 -31.33
CA GLN A 577 -10.08 -6.42 -32.14
C GLN A 577 -8.59 -6.78 -32.13
#